data_e7b94bd3c8ff8cffb1c5bc73378e5974
#
_entry.id   e7b94bd3c8ff8cffb1c5bc73378e5974
#
_cell.length_a   1.000
_cell.length_b   1.000
_cell.length_c   1.000
_cell.angle_alpha   90.00
_cell.angle_beta   90.00
_cell.angle_gamma   90.00
#
_symmetry.space_group_name_H-M   'P 1'
#
loop_
_entity.id
_entity.type
_entity.pdbx_description
1 polymer ?
#
loop_
_entity_poly.entity_id
_entity_poly.type
_entity_poly.pdbx_seq_one_letter_code
_entity_poly.pdbx_strand_id
1 'polypeptide(L)'
;MPNIAIIWDFDHTLSPEDSTTKVVEHLQGAGTGGRFWDYIKSLRGDQKNATWEHILAMDAPIWTYALSRLAFKEKIPLNKEFFINFILPQIKIYQNVIPFLDALKKLENFPEFKKLDLHIHHFVVSAGLKDLIEHVFPENLIRWTFGCRYTIIVDPKHKDEPESVPVFCMDETMKTRSIFEISKGAFENSKIDVNSKVEHSRLWASFKDMIYIGDGETDIPSLSLVRSKGGLGIAVYDPQKPKEDVKKRFHKMRFDKRTDLITPADYSLDGELFSYIKNRCVQIRQKYEAERID
;
A
#
# COMPACT_ATOMS: atom_id res chain seq x y z
N MET A 1 -6.39 8.53 22.67
CA MET A 1 -6.27 7.04 22.59
C MET A 1 -5.05 6.73 21.75
N PRO A 2 -4.10 5.93 22.20
CA PRO A 2 -2.96 5.53 21.41
C PRO A 2 -3.35 4.46 20.37
N ASN A 3 -2.81 4.59 19.16
CA ASN A 3 -3.08 3.67 18.06
C ASN A 3 -1.77 3.09 17.52
N ILE A 4 -1.77 1.80 17.20
CA ILE A 4 -0.74 1.13 16.41
C ILE A 4 -1.24 1.09 14.97
N ALA A 5 -0.48 1.65 14.03
CA ALA A 5 -0.78 1.59 12.62
C ALA A 5 0.13 0.55 11.93
N ILE A 6 -0.47 -0.52 11.41
CA ILE A 6 0.20 -1.51 10.57
C ILE A 6 -0.17 -1.20 9.12
N ILE A 7 0.82 -0.78 8.35
CA ILE A 7 0.67 -0.23 7.00
C ILE A 7 1.25 -1.21 6.00
N TRP A 8 0.44 -1.64 5.06
CA TRP A 8 0.75 -2.65 4.06
C TRP A 8 0.77 -2.05 2.67
N ASP A 9 1.76 -2.37 1.87
CA ASP A 9 1.58 -2.34 0.42
C ASP A 9 0.67 -3.49 -0.01
N PHE A 10 0.15 -3.47 -1.24
CA PHE A 10 -0.79 -4.49 -1.72
C PHE A 10 -0.14 -5.43 -2.74
N ASP A 11 0.22 -4.92 -3.91
CA ASP A 11 0.76 -5.73 -5.00
C ASP A 11 2.12 -6.32 -4.60
N HIS A 12 2.30 -7.63 -4.80
CA HIS A 12 3.47 -8.41 -4.37
C HIS A 12 3.76 -8.40 -2.86
N THR A 13 2.90 -7.74 -2.06
CA THR A 13 2.96 -7.74 -0.60
C THR A 13 1.81 -8.56 -0.01
N LEU A 14 0.56 -8.13 -0.12
CA LEU A 14 -0.63 -8.90 0.30
C LEU A 14 -1.18 -9.77 -0.84
N SER A 15 -0.93 -9.38 -2.09
CA SER A 15 -1.23 -10.13 -3.31
C SER A 15 0.06 -10.68 -3.91
N PRO A 16 0.11 -11.91 -4.46
CA PRO A 16 1.26 -12.41 -5.22
C PRO A 16 1.39 -11.77 -6.59
N GLU A 17 0.35 -11.10 -7.08
CA GLU A 17 0.23 -10.56 -8.43
C GLU A 17 0.02 -9.04 -8.40
N ASP A 18 0.28 -8.39 -9.53
CA ASP A 18 -0.05 -6.98 -9.76
C ASP A 18 -1.54 -6.84 -10.11
N SER A 19 -2.27 -6.09 -9.31
CA SER A 19 -3.72 -5.92 -9.46
C SER A 19 -4.11 -5.12 -10.71
N THR A 20 -3.31 -4.15 -11.13
CA THR A 20 -3.55 -3.36 -12.34
C THR A 20 -3.40 -4.22 -13.59
N THR A 21 -2.48 -5.18 -13.58
CA THR A 21 -2.34 -6.17 -14.66
C THR A 21 -3.63 -6.92 -14.93
N LYS A 22 -4.41 -7.27 -13.90
CA LYS A 22 -5.72 -7.93 -14.08
C LYS A 22 -6.72 -7.05 -14.81
N VAL A 23 -6.71 -5.74 -14.55
CA VAL A 23 -7.56 -4.78 -15.28
C VAL A 23 -7.16 -4.73 -16.76
N VAL A 24 -5.87 -4.63 -17.05
CA VAL A 24 -5.35 -4.62 -18.43
C VAL A 24 -5.72 -5.90 -19.17
N GLU A 25 -5.53 -7.06 -18.55
CA GLU A 25 -5.86 -8.37 -19.13
C GLU A 25 -7.37 -8.55 -19.34
N HIS A 26 -8.20 -7.98 -18.48
CA HIS A 26 -9.64 -7.97 -18.70
C HIS A 26 -10.02 -7.12 -19.93
N LEU A 27 -9.39 -5.95 -20.11
CA LEU A 27 -9.69 -5.05 -21.21
C LEU A 27 -9.12 -5.51 -22.56
N GLN A 28 -7.95 -6.16 -22.58
CA GLN A 28 -7.23 -6.50 -23.80
C GLN A 28 -7.05 -8.01 -24.07
N GLY A 29 -7.46 -8.85 -23.13
CA GLY A 29 -7.26 -10.31 -23.17
C GLY A 29 -6.06 -10.78 -22.36
N ALA A 30 -6.09 -12.06 -22.01
CA ALA A 30 -5.07 -12.70 -21.17
C ALA A 30 -3.66 -12.56 -21.75
N GLY A 31 -2.67 -12.35 -20.88
CA GLY A 31 -1.26 -12.23 -21.26
C GLY A 31 -0.85 -10.87 -21.86
N THR A 32 -1.74 -9.88 -21.88
CA THR A 32 -1.41 -8.55 -22.40
C THR A 32 -0.74 -7.64 -21.38
N GLY A 33 -0.83 -7.97 -20.10
CA GLY A 33 -0.28 -7.15 -19.01
C GLY A 33 1.21 -6.85 -19.16
N GLY A 34 2.02 -7.83 -19.53
CA GLY A 34 3.47 -7.61 -19.78
C GLY A 34 3.74 -6.57 -20.86
N ARG A 35 3.02 -6.63 -21.99
CA ARG A 35 3.14 -5.65 -23.07
C ARG A 35 2.71 -4.25 -22.65
N PHE A 36 1.70 -4.14 -21.79
CA PHE A 36 1.29 -2.86 -21.24
C PHE A 36 2.43 -2.25 -20.39
N TRP A 37 3.02 -3.00 -19.49
CA TRP A 37 4.12 -2.51 -18.66
C TRP A 37 5.39 -2.22 -19.45
N ASP A 38 5.69 -3.00 -20.50
CA ASP A 38 6.80 -2.70 -21.42
C ASP A 38 6.56 -1.39 -22.19
N TYR A 39 5.31 -1.13 -22.59
CA TYR A 39 4.94 0.14 -23.21
C TYR A 39 5.12 1.30 -22.20
N ILE A 40 4.66 1.18 -20.96
CA ILE A 40 4.86 2.21 -19.93
C ILE A 40 6.36 2.50 -19.72
N LYS A 41 7.18 1.45 -19.62
CA LYS A 41 8.64 1.61 -19.51
C LYS A 41 9.25 2.32 -20.73
N SER A 42 8.75 2.03 -21.93
CA SER A 42 9.25 2.68 -23.16
C SER A 42 8.97 4.18 -23.18
N LEU A 43 7.86 4.62 -22.58
CA LEU A 43 7.51 6.04 -22.46
C LEU A 43 8.42 6.80 -21.50
N ARG A 44 9.06 6.12 -20.55
CA ARG A 44 10.09 6.73 -19.67
C ARG A 44 11.44 6.94 -20.36
N GLY A 45 11.65 6.35 -21.51
CA GLY A 45 12.93 6.35 -22.22
C GLY A 45 14.00 5.46 -21.58
N ASP A 46 15.14 5.35 -22.28
CA ASP A 46 16.31 4.64 -21.75
C ASP A 46 16.96 5.49 -20.64
N GLN A 47 16.88 5.04 -19.39
CA GLN A 47 17.45 5.75 -18.23
C GLN A 47 18.97 5.96 -18.35
N LYS A 48 19.69 5.17 -19.15
CA LYS A 48 21.14 5.34 -19.37
C LYS A 48 21.46 6.52 -20.29
N ASN A 49 20.53 6.86 -21.19
CA ASN A 49 20.64 7.98 -22.13
C ASN A 49 19.54 9.04 -21.87
N ALA A 50 18.90 8.97 -20.71
CA ALA A 50 17.78 9.83 -20.37
C ALA A 50 18.21 11.29 -20.28
N THR A 51 17.50 12.16 -20.98
CA THR A 51 17.51 13.60 -20.71
C THR A 51 16.84 13.86 -19.35
N TRP A 52 17.05 15.05 -18.80
CA TRP A 52 16.39 15.45 -17.54
C TRP A 52 14.84 15.34 -17.63
N GLU A 53 14.24 15.47 -18.78
CA GLU A 53 12.80 15.30 -19.03
C GLU A 53 12.35 13.86 -18.78
N HIS A 54 13.13 12.87 -19.17
CA HIS A 54 12.84 11.46 -18.89
C HIS A 54 13.00 11.11 -17.39
N ILE A 55 13.95 11.75 -16.70
CA ILE A 55 14.15 11.55 -15.26
C ILE A 55 12.94 12.05 -14.47
N LEU A 56 12.25 13.08 -14.95
CA LEU A 56 11.06 13.65 -14.33
C LEU A 56 9.76 12.86 -14.64
N ALA A 57 9.78 11.95 -15.61
CA ALA A 57 8.62 11.15 -15.94
C ALA A 57 8.38 10.09 -14.87
N MET A 58 7.23 10.20 -14.17
CA MET A 58 6.82 9.28 -13.12
C MET A 58 5.88 8.20 -13.68
N ASP A 59 6.03 6.95 -13.21
CA ASP A 59 5.24 5.83 -13.70
C ASP A 59 3.74 6.00 -13.45
N ALA A 60 3.37 6.43 -12.26
CA ALA A 60 1.96 6.47 -11.86
C ALA A 60 1.08 7.35 -12.74
N PRO A 61 1.43 8.60 -13.10
CA PRO A 61 0.68 9.38 -14.06
C PRO A 61 0.63 8.76 -15.45
N ILE A 62 1.74 8.13 -15.89
CA ILE A 62 1.82 7.54 -17.23
C ILE A 62 0.90 6.33 -17.34
N TRP A 63 1.00 5.36 -16.43
CA TRP A 63 0.21 4.15 -16.52
C TRP A 63 -1.28 4.40 -16.23
N THR A 64 -1.61 5.31 -15.29
CA THR A 64 -3.01 5.67 -15.03
C THR A 64 -3.66 6.32 -16.25
N TYR A 65 -2.96 7.22 -16.93
CA TYR A 65 -3.43 7.80 -18.19
C TYR A 65 -3.56 6.74 -19.30
N ALA A 66 -2.56 5.88 -19.47
CA ALA A 66 -2.60 4.83 -20.48
C ALA A 66 -3.77 3.86 -20.24
N LEU A 67 -4.04 3.48 -18.99
CA LEU A 67 -5.17 2.64 -18.63
C LEU A 67 -6.52 3.35 -18.89
N SER A 68 -6.62 4.65 -18.59
CA SER A 68 -7.77 5.49 -18.94
C SER A 68 -8.06 5.45 -20.44
N ARG A 69 -7.04 5.65 -21.27
CA ARG A 69 -7.17 5.60 -22.74
C ARG A 69 -7.58 4.22 -23.25
N LEU A 70 -7.06 3.18 -22.61
CA LEU A 70 -7.43 1.80 -22.93
C LEU A 70 -8.92 1.54 -22.61
N ALA A 71 -9.34 1.89 -21.42
CA ALA A 71 -10.72 1.75 -20.97
C ALA A 71 -11.71 2.54 -21.84
N PHE A 72 -11.33 3.77 -22.26
CA PHE A 72 -12.13 4.59 -23.17
C PHE A 72 -12.31 3.91 -24.53
N LYS A 73 -11.23 3.34 -25.09
CA LYS A 73 -11.29 2.60 -26.36
C LYS A 73 -12.24 1.39 -26.30
N GLU A 74 -12.23 0.69 -25.18
CA GLU A 74 -13.10 -0.48 -24.95
C GLU A 74 -14.51 -0.09 -24.46
N LYS A 75 -14.79 1.23 -24.30
CA LYS A 75 -16.06 1.80 -23.77
C LYS A 75 -16.43 1.26 -22.39
N ILE A 76 -15.44 0.98 -21.55
CA ILE A 76 -15.60 0.46 -20.21
C ILE A 76 -15.17 1.54 -19.19
N PRO A 77 -16.07 2.03 -18.33
CA PRO A 77 -15.71 2.99 -17.29
C PRO A 77 -14.95 2.31 -16.14
N LEU A 78 -13.82 2.89 -15.74
CA LEU A 78 -13.03 2.43 -14.58
C LEU A 78 -13.68 2.94 -13.27
N ASN A 79 -14.83 2.39 -12.95
CA ASN A 79 -15.60 2.73 -11.75
C ASN A 79 -15.66 1.55 -10.77
N LYS A 80 -16.18 1.81 -9.58
CA LYS A 80 -16.34 0.83 -8.52
C LYS A 80 -17.12 -0.41 -8.98
N GLU A 81 -18.21 -0.20 -9.72
CA GLU A 81 -19.07 -1.30 -10.20
C GLU A 81 -18.30 -2.23 -11.14
N PHE A 82 -17.55 -1.67 -12.08
CA PHE A 82 -16.67 -2.44 -12.96
C PHE A 82 -15.65 -3.26 -12.17
N PHE A 83 -14.96 -2.63 -11.21
CA PHE A 83 -13.95 -3.31 -10.42
C PHE A 83 -14.54 -4.44 -9.58
N ILE A 84 -15.68 -4.24 -8.92
CA ILE A 84 -16.29 -5.28 -8.09
C ILE A 84 -16.80 -6.45 -8.91
N ASN A 85 -17.48 -6.18 -10.03
CA ASN A 85 -18.16 -7.22 -10.78
C ASN A 85 -17.21 -8.04 -11.67
N PHE A 86 -16.15 -7.42 -12.19
CA PHE A 86 -15.33 -8.05 -13.23
C PHE A 86 -13.87 -8.29 -12.81
N ILE A 87 -13.29 -7.46 -11.96
CA ILE A 87 -11.88 -7.56 -11.62
C ILE A 87 -11.67 -8.22 -10.25
N LEU A 88 -12.44 -7.83 -9.24
CA LEU A 88 -12.31 -8.37 -7.88
C LEU A 88 -12.33 -9.91 -7.84
N PRO A 89 -13.17 -10.64 -8.61
CA PRO A 89 -13.15 -12.11 -8.62
C PRO A 89 -11.83 -12.72 -9.15
N GLN A 90 -11.00 -11.94 -9.83
CA GLN A 90 -9.72 -12.37 -10.39
C GLN A 90 -8.54 -12.04 -9.46
N ILE A 91 -8.76 -11.22 -8.43
CA ILE A 91 -7.71 -10.81 -7.49
C ILE A 91 -7.40 -11.96 -6.53
N LYS A 92 -6.13 -12.29 -6.44
CA LYS A 92 -5.63 -13.27 -5.48
C LYS A 92 -4.88 -12.55 -4.36
N ILE A 93 -5.04 -13.03 -3.16
CA ILE A 93 -4.18 -12.67 -2.02
C ILE A 93 -3.39 -13.90 -1.59
N TYR A 94 -2.25 -13.69 -0.95
CA TYR A 94 -1.49 -14.81 -0.39
C TYR A 94 -2.34 -15.62 0.59
N GLN A 95 -2.02 -16.90 0.68
CA GLN A 95 -2.70 -17.80 1.63
C GLN A 95 -2.57 -17.24 3.05
N ASN A 96 -3.65 -17.34 3.83
CA ASN A 96 -3.74 -16.92 5.23
C ASN A 96 -3.64 -15.41 5.50
N VAL A 97 -3.59 -14.52 4.51
CA VAL A 97 -3.53 -13.06 4.74
C VAL A 97 -4.67 -12.60 5.65
N ILE A 98 -5.93 -12.96 5.36
CA ILE A 98 -7.07 -12.53 6.19
C ILE A 98 -6.98 -13.02 7.64
N PRO A 99 -6.77 -14.33 7.93
CA PRO A 99 -6.57 -14.80 9.30
C PRO A 99 -5.37 -14.14 10.00
N PHE A 100 -4.29 -13.85 9.27
CA PHE A 100 -3.10 -13.21 9.80
C PHE A 100 -3.38 -11.77 10.27
N LEU A 101 -4.04 -10.96 9.43
CA LEU A 101 -4.41 -9.59 9.78
C LEU A 101 -5.40 -9.58 10.96
N ASP A 102 -6.40 -10.46 10.92
CA ASP A 102 -7.38 -10.59 12.01
C ASP A 102 -6.73 -11.01 13.33
N ALA A 103 -5.76 -11.92 13.31
CA ALA A 103 -5.02 -12.33 14.49
C ALA A 103 -4.19 -11.19 15.10
N LEU A 104 -3.55 -10.36 14.26
CA LEU A 104 -2.83 -9.17 14.73
C LEU A 104 -3.80 -8.14 15.32
N LYS A 105 -4.93 -7.89 14.67
CA LYS A 105 -5.97 -6.98 15.19
C LYS A 105 -6.52 -7.45 16.54
N LYS A 106 -6.75 -8.73 16.71
CA LYS A 106 -7.26 -9.31 17.95
C LYS A 106 -6.32 -9.18 19.16
N LEU A 107 -5.06 -8.80 18.98
CA LEU A 107 -4.16 -8.49 20.10
C LEU A 107 -4.73 -7.35 20.97
N GLU A 108 -5.46 -6.39 20.39
CA GLU A 108 -6.12 -5.30 21.12
C GLU A 108 -7.15 -5.82 22.15
N ASN A 109 -7.65 -7.06 22.00
CA ASN A 109 -8.62 -7.67 22.91
C ASN A 109 -7.99 -8.26 24.17
N PHE A 110 -6.68 -8.43 24.24
CA PHE A 110 -6.01 -8.90 25.44
C PHE A 110 -6.10 -7.86 26.58
N PRO A 111 -6.23 -8.30 27.84
CA PRO A 111 -6.40 -7.40 28.98
C PRO A 111 -5.33 -6.31 29.06
N GLU A 112 -4.10 -6.63 28.70
CA GLU A 112 -2.94 -5.72 28.76
C GLU A 112 -3.05 -4.56 27.76
N PHE A 113 -3.64 -4.80 26.58
CA PHE A 113 -3.92 -3.76 25.59
C PHE A 113 -5.15 -2.93 25.99
N LYS A 114 -6.22 -3.61 26.43
CA LYS A 114 -7.46 -2.94 26.88
C LYS A 114 -7.24 -1.97 28.04
N LYS A 115 -6.38 -2.29 29.01
CA LYS A 115 -6.02 -1.39 30.10
C LYS A 115 -5.45 -0.06 29.63
N LEU A 116 -4.79 -0.07 28.47
CA LEU A 116 -4.14 1.11 27.89
C LEU A 116 -5.02 1.83 26.88
N ASP A 117 -6.20 1.27 26.55
CA ASP A 117 -7.05 1.72 25.46
C ASP A 117 -6.24 1.83 24.14
N LEU A 118 -5.40 0.81 23.90
CA LEU A 118 -4.46 0.74 22.77
C LEU A 118 -5.07 -0.10 21.64
N HIS A 119 -5.30 0.53 20.51
CA HIS A 119 -5.94 -0.08 19.35
C HIS A 119 -4.95 -0.39 18.23
N ILE A 120 -5.25 -1.46 17.46
CA ILE A 120 -4.44 -1.89 16.32
C ILE A 120 -5.27 -1.71 15.05
N HIS A 121 -4.71 -1.01 14.07
CA HIS A 121 -5.37 -0.72 12.81
C HIS A 121 -4.50 -1.10 11.62
N HIS A 122 -5.10 -1.76 10.64
CA HIS A 122 -4.47 -2.05 9.36
C HIS A 122 -4.84 -0.97 8.34
N PHE A 123 -3.83 -0.54 7.58
CA PHE A 123 -3.95 0.37 6.45
C PHE A 123 -3.35 -0.29 5.21
N VAL A 124 -3.90 0.02 4.03
CA VAL A 124 -3.25 -0.32 2.77
C VAL A 124 -2.79 0.97 2.08
N VAL A 125 -1.54 1.01 1.66
CA VAL A 125 -0.93 2.12 0.91
C VAL A 125 -0.27 1.55 -0.33
N SER A 126 -0.98 1.56 -1.46
CA SER A 126 -0.60 0.87 -2.69
C SER A 126 -0.54 1.81 -3.88
N ALA A 127 0.37 1.56 -4.82
CA ALA A 127 0.35 2.18 -6.13
C ALA A 127 -0.79 1.65 -7.03
N GLY A 128 -1.48 0.59 -6.64
CA GLY A 128 -2.64 0.03 -7.34
C GLY A 128 -3.92 0.87 -7.18
N LEU A 129 -5.04 0.31 -7.62
CA LEU A 129 -6.34 0.99 -7.71
C LEU A 129 -7.10 0.89 -6.39
N LYS A 130 -7.33 2.03 -5.72
CA LYS A 130 -8.03 2.11 -4.44
C LYS A 130 -9.40 1.43 -4.48
N ASP A 131 -10.23 1.81 -5.46
CA ASP A 131 -11.63 1.35 -5.56
C ASP A 131 -11.74 -0.17 -5.82
N LEU A 132 -10.66 -0.83 -6.23
CA LEU A 132 -10.55 -2.28 -6.31
C LEU A 132 -10.06 -2.87 -4.98
N ILE A 133 -8.93 -2.37 -4.47
CA ILE A 133 -8.22 -2.95 -3.33
C ILE A 133 -9.05 -2.88 -2.04
N GLU A 134 -9.81 -1.80 -1.82
CA GLU A 134 -10.64 -1.65 -0.61
C GLU A 134 -11.75 -2.70 -0.49
N HIS A 135 -12.09 -3.41 -1.59
CA HIS A 135 -13.12 -4.45 -1.60
C HIS A 135 -12.55 -5.88 -1.52
N VAL A 136 -11.22 -6.04 -1.48
CA VAL A 136 -10.56 -7.35 -1.35
C VAL A 136 -10.73 -7.95 0.05
N PHE A 137 -10.83 -7.09 1.05
CA PHE A 137 -10.84 -7.52 2.44
C PHE A 137 -12.24 -7.45 3.06
N PRO A 138 -12.51 -8.29 4.08
CA PRO A 138 -13.74 -8.18 4.87
C PRO A 138 -13.90 -6.77 5.44
N GLU A 139 -15.14 -6.35 5.59
CA GLU A 139 -15.51 -5.08 6.19
C GLU A 139 -14.86 -4.93 7.58
N ASN A 140 -14.36 -3.73 7.88
CA ASN A 140 -13.71 -3.39 9.14
C ASN A 140 -12.33 -4.04 9.42
N LEU A 141 -11.78 -4.89 8.52
CA LEU A 141 -10.43 -5.43 8.69
C LEU A 141 -9.37 -4.39 8.34
N ILE A 142 -9.57 -3.65 7.24
CA ILE A 142 -8.72 -2.53 6.83
C ILE A 142 -9.39 -1.22 7.21
N ARG A 143 -8.68 -0.38 7.98
CA ARG A 143 -9.20 0.92 8.43
C ARG A 143 -9.34 1.91 7.29
N TRP A 144 -8.34 1.93 6.37
CA TRP A 144 -8.35 2.80 5.22
C TRP A 144 -7.40 2.31 4.14
N THR A 145 -7.77 2.55 2.88
CA THR A 145 -6.96 2.23 1.71
C THR A 145 -6.58 3.51 0.97
N PHE A 146 -5.28 3.69 0.72
CA PHE A 146 -4.74 4.70 -0.18
C PHE A 146 -4.32 4.02 -1.48
N GLY A 147 -4.66 4.63 -2.61
CA GLY A 147 -4.34 4.09 -3.93
C GLY A 147 -4.74 5.05 -5.04
N CYS A 148 -4.38 4.74 -6.27
CA CYS A 148 -4.78 5.51 -7.44
C CYS A 148 -6.31 5.51 -7.59
N ARG A 149 -6.87 6.62 -8.09
CA ARG A 149 -8.32 6.76 -8.27
C ARG A 149 -8.66 7.38 -9.60
N TYR A 150 -9.80 6.94 -10.12
CA TYR A 150 -10.45 7.55 -11.28
C TYR A 150 -11.74 8.27 -10.87
N THR A 151 -12.11 9.27 -11.66
CA THR A 151 -13.47 9.83 -11.69
C THR A 151 -14.03 9.64 -13.09
N ILE A 152 -15.34 9.51 -13.19
CA ILE A 152 -16.01 9.41 -14.49
C ILE A 152 -16.51 10.78 -14.90
N ILE A 153 -16.04 11.25 -16.06
CA ILE A 153 -16.52 12.47 -16.69
C ILE A 153 -17.41 12.09 -17.86
N VAL A 154 -18.58 12.72 -17.93
CA VAL A 154 -19.52 12.54 -19.04
C VAL A 154 -19.66 13.88 -19.76
N ASP A 155 -19.23 13.93 -21.01
CA ASP A 155 -19.48 15.11 -21.86
C ASP A 155 -21.00 15.21 -22.13
N PRO A 156 -21.66 16.35 -21.83
CA PRO A 156 -23.08 16.54 -22.13
C PRO A 156 -23.47 16.30 -23.60
N LYS A 157 -22.52 16.45 -24.52
CA LYS A 157 -22.70 16.20 -25.97
C LYS A 157 -22.49 14.76 -26.38
N HIS A 158 -21.74 13.98 -25.56
CA HIS A 158 -21.35 12.59 -25.83
C HIS A 158 -21.64 11.72 -24.61
N LYS A 159 -22.93 11.70 -24.19
CA LYS A 159 -23.37 11.05 -22.94
C LYS A 159 -23.10 9.54 -22.90
N ASP A 160 -22.98 8.89 -24.05
CA ASP A 160 -22.75 7.46 -24.19
C ASP A 160 -21.26 7.08 -24.18
N GLU A 161 -20.36 8.05 -24.01
CA GLU A 161 -18.92 7.86 -24.01
C GLU A 161 -18.30 8.40 -22.69
N PRO A 162 -18.53 7.73 -21.55
CA PRO A 162 -17.96 8.13 -20.27
C PRO A 162 -16.43 7.98 -20.30
N GLU A 163 -15.71 9.01 -19.89
CA GLU A 163 -14.26 9.00 -19.80
C GLU A 163 -13.80 8.80 -18.35
N SER A 164 -12.93 7.85 -18.13
CA SER A 164 -12.28 7.62 -16.83
C SER A 164 -11.03 8.51 -16.72
N VAL A 165 -11.07 9.51 -15.86
CA VAL A 165 -9.96 10.45 -15.66
C VAL A 165 -9.24 10.14 -14.36
N PRO A 166 -7.90 9.93 -14.38
CA PRO A 166 -7.14 9.74 -13.16
C PRO A 166 -7.13 11.06 -12.35
N VAL A 167 -7.64 11.00 -11.12
CA VAL A 167 -7.71 12.16 -10.20
C VAL A 167 -6.75 12.05 -9.03
N PHE A 168 -6.20 10.87 -8.82
CA PHE A 168 -5.19 10.64 -7.80
C PHE A 168 -4.24 9.53 -8.28
N CYS A 169 -2.94 9.87 -8.36
CA CYS A 169 -1.87 8.96 -8.75
C CYS A 169 -0.97 8.73 -7.55
N MET A 170 -0.77 7.47 -7.18
CA MET A 170 0.06 7.06 -6.06
C MET A 170 1.44 6.65 -6.55
N ASP A 171 2.46 7.39 -6.16
CA ASP A 171 3.88 7.08 -6.35
C ASP A 171 4.58 6.90 -4.99
N GLU A 172 5.89 6.75 -4.99
CA GLU A 172 6.70 6.64 -3.78
C GLU A 172 6.59 7.87 -2.85
N THR A 173 6.42 9.07 -3.41
CA THR A 173 6.26 10.31 -2.66
C THR A 173 4.88 10.37 -2.04
N MET A 174 3.85 10.00 -2.79
CA MET A 174 2.48 9.95 -2.31
C MET A 174 2.27 8.85 -1.27
N LYS A 175 2.94 7.68 -1.41
CA LYS A 175 3.00 6.66 -0.35
C LYS A 175 3.55 7.26 0.96
N THR A 176 4.61 8.04 0.88
CA THR A 176 5.21 8.74 2.04
C THR A 176 4.24 9.76 2.65
N ARG A 177 3.55 10.54 1.81
CA ARG A 177 2.49 11.47 2.27
C ARG A 177 1.38 10.75 3.03
N SER A 178 0.94 9.58 2.55
CA SER A 178 -0.10 8.79 3.21
C SER A 178 0.27 8.41 4.64
N ILE A 179 1.57 8.17 4.92
CA ILE A 179 2.03 7.91 6.29
C ILE A 179 1.82 9.13 7.19
N PHE A 180 2.07 10.36 6.68
CA PHE A 180 1.77 11.57 7.43
C PHE A 180 0.26 11.77 7.63
N GLU A 181 -0.56 11.43 6.64
CA GLU A 181 -2.03 11.48 6.76
C GLU A 181 -2.52 10.51 7.84
N ILE A 182 -1.97 9.29 7.90
CA ILE A 182 -2.25 8.31 8.97
C ILE A 182 -1.79 8.88 10.31
N SER A 183 -0.54 9.40 10.38
CA SER A 183 0.01 9.94 11.64
C SER A 183 -0.87 11.03 12.24
N LYS A 184 -1.44 11.88 11.42
CA LYS A 184 -2.24 13.03 11.84
C LYS A 184 -3.73 12.74 11.94
N GLY A 185 -4.22 11.62 11.38
CA GLY A 185 -5.65 11.31 11.27
C GLY A 185 -6.37 12.07 10.16
N ALA A 186 -5.62 12.62 9.17
CA ALA A 186 -6.19 13.35 8.05
C ALA A 186 -7.00 12.46 7.10
N PHE A 187 -6.76 11.16 7.10
CA PHE A 187 -7.48 10.17 6.29
C PHE A 187 -8.98 10.06 6.64
N GLU A 188 -9.36 10.35 7.88
CA GLU A 188 -10.75 10.28 8.36
C GLU A 188 -11.35 11.64 8.71
N ASN A 189 -10.53 12.69 8.78
CA ASN A 189 -10.98 14.02 9.14
C ASN A 189 -10.45 15.07 8.15
N SER A 190 -11.29 15.47 7.20
CA SER A 190 -10.97 16.44 6.15
C SER A 190 -10.63 17.85 6.67
N LYS A 191 -10.88 18.13 7.96
CA LYS A 191 -10.49 19.41 8.59
C LYS A 191 -9.02 19.43 9.00
N ILE A 192 -8.35 18.28 9.01
CA ILE A 192 -6.93 18.18 9.31
C ILE A 192 -6.15 18.36 8.02
N ASP A 193 -5.46 19.49 7.89
CA ASP A 193 -4.48 19.67 6.81
C ASP A 193 -3.20 18.88 7.14
N VAL A 194 -2.80 18.00 6.22
CA VAL A 194 -1.59 17.20 6.34
C VAL A 194 -0.32 18.05 6.52
N ASN A 195 -0.33 19.30 6.02
CA ASN A 195 0.80 20.24 6.16
C ASN A 195 0.79 20.98 7.51
N SER A 196 -0.31 20.95 8.26
CA SER A 196 -0.37 21.59 9.57
C SER A 196 0.55 20.91 10.58
N LYS A 197 1.15 21.70 11.46
CA LYS A 197 1.87 21.18 12.63
C LYS A 197 0.84 20.59 13.61
N VAL A 198 1.02 19.32 13.95
CA VAL A 198 0.25 18.65 15.01
C VAL A 198 1.18 18.31 16.16
N GLU A 199 0.78 18.65 17.38
CA GLU A 199 1.52 18.28 18.58
C GLU A 199 1.59 16.78 18.74
N HIS A 200 2.70 16.27 19.30
CA HIS A 200 2.93 14.82 19.43
C HIS A 200 1.83 14.12 20.22
N SER A 201 1.31 14.74 21.26
CA SER A 201 0.21 14.24 22.10
C SER A 201 -1.14 14.14 21.38
N ARG A 202 -1.28 14.80 20.23
CA ARG A 202 -2.51 14.85 19.42
C ARG A 202 -2.38 14.04 18.12
N LEU A 203 -1.27 13.36 17.90
CA LEU A 203 -1.12 12.48 16.74
C LEU A 203 -2.10 11.32 16.86
N TRP A 204 -2.72 10.94 15.75
CA TRP A 204 -3.58 9.77 15.66
C TRP A 204 -2.76 8.49 15.87
N ALA A 205 -1.58 8.41 15.25
CA ALA A 205 -0.55 7.41 15.54
C ALA A 205 0.83 8.06 15.47
N SER A 206 1.66 7.83 16.50
CA SER A 206 3.07 8.22 16.45
C SER A 206 3.83 7.38 15.45
N PHE A 207 4.83 7.92 14.76
CA PHE A 207 5.70 7.13 13.88
C PHE A 207 6.37 5.95 14.60
N LYS A 208 6.66 6.10 15.91
CA LYS A 208 7.20 5.01 16.74
C LYS A 208 6.25 3.84 16.90
N ASP A 209 4.97 4.07 16.68
CA ASP A 209 3.88 3.10 16.82
C ASP A 209 3.38 2.63 15.43
N MET A 210 4.18 2.89 14.39
CA MET A 210 3.90 2.44 13.02
C MET A 210 4.79 1.27 12.62
N ILE A 211 4.21 0.36 11.83
CA ILE A 211 4.88 -0.76 11.19
C ILE A 211 4.53 -0.66 9.70
N TYR A 212 5.53 -0.52 8.84
CA TYR A 212 5.35 -0.47 7.38
C TYR A 212 5.89 -1.74 6.75
N ILE A 213 5.08 -2.37 5.90
CA ILE A 213 5.41 -3.60 5.20
C ILE A 213 5.22 -3.39 3.70
N GLY A 214 6.24 -3.66 2.89
CA GLY A 214 6.20 -3.56 1.44
C GLY A 214 7.23 -4.46 0.76
N ASP A 215 7.11 -4.63 -0.56
CA ASP A 215 7.96 -5.56 -1.32
C ASP A 215 8.98 -4.86 -2.23
N GLY A 216 8.76 -3.58 -2.54
CA GLY A 216 9.33 -2.95 -3.71
C GLY A 216 10.17 -1.70 -3.50
N GLU A 217 10.73 -1.25 -4.62
CA GLU A 217 11.52 -0.02 -4.67
C GLU A 217 10.68 1.22 -4.34
N THR A 218 9.39 1.20 -4.71
CA THR A 218 8.44 2.28 -4.41
C THR A 218 8.16 2.44 -2.91
N ASP A 219 8.46 1.41 -2.09
CA ASP A 219 8.29 1.44 -0.64
C ASP A 219 9.51 1.97 0.11
N ILE A 220 10.67 2.04 -0.56
CA ILE A 220 11.93 2.44 0.10
C ILE A 220 11.82 3.77 0.85
N PRO A 221 11.26 4.85 0.29
CA PRO A 221 11.13 6.10 1.02
C PRO A 221 10.24 5.96 2.27
N SER A 222 9.15 5.23 2.16
CA SER A 222 8.21 4.96 3.24
C SER A 222 8.81 4.12 4.35
N LEU A 223 9.49 3.02 4.00
CA LEU A 223 10.25 2.17 4.93
C LEU A 223 11.31 2.99 5.68
N SER A 224 12.10 3.78 4.92
CA SER A 224 13.15 4.63 5.48
C SER A 224 12.59 5.70 6.42
N LEU A 225 11.47 6.33 6.06
CA LEU A 225 10.82 7.34 6.89
C LEU A 225 10.35 6.73 8.21
N VAL A 226 9.54 5.67 8.15
CA VAL A 226 8.98 5.03 9.36
C VAL A 226 10.11 4.58 10.28
N ARG A 227 11.12 3.90 9.74
CA ARG A 227 12.28 3.43 10.49
C ARG A 227 13.08 4.56 11.11
N SER A 228 13.38 5.63 10.36
CA SER A 228 14.17 6.78 10.86
C SER A 228 13.47 7.52 12.00
N LYS A 229 12.16 7.41 12.11
CA LYS A 229 11.33 8.00 13.17
C LYS A 229 11.05 7.03 14.33
N GLY A 230 11.70 5.86 14.35
CA GLY A 230 11.60 4.86 15.43
C GLY A 230 10.46 3.87 15.29
N GLY A 231 9.76 3.87 14.15
CA GLY A 231 8.85 2.80 13.76
C GLY A 231 9.57 1.57 13.24
N LEU A 232 8.83 0.62 12.67
CA LEU A 232 9.36 -0.63 12.15
C LEU A 232 9.13 -0.71 10.64
N GLY A 233 10.19 -1.02 9.87
CA GLY A 233 10.15 -1.24 8.42
C GLY A 233 10.46 -2.69 8.06
N ILE A 234 9.55 -3.37 7.39
CA ILE A 234 9.69 -4.76 6.95
C ILE A 234 9.59 -4.84 5.43
N ALA A 235 10.57 -5.47 4.80
CA ALA A 235 10.51 -5.82 3.39
C ALA A 235 10.13 -7.29 3.24
N VAL A 236 9.14 -7.58 2.38
CA VAL A 236 8.72 -8.94 2.07
C VAL A 236 9.05 -9.31 0.63
N TYR A 237 9.18 -10.60 0.37
CA TYR A 237 9.40 -11.13 -0.97
C TYR A 237 8.59 -12.39 -1.21
N ASP A 238 8.25 -12.63 -2.47
CA ASP A 238 7.58 -13.85 -2.89
C ASP A 238 8.47 -15.06 -2.60
N PRO A 239 8.02 -16.02 -1.76
CA PRO A 239 8.80 -17.19 -1.38
C PRO A 239 9.12 -18.14 -2.56
N GLN A 240 8.40 -18.01 -3.67
CA GLN A 240 8.62 -18.80 -4.88
C GLN A 240 9.74 -18.22 -5.78
N LYS A 241 10.19 -16.98 -5.55
CA LYS A 241 11.27 -16.37 -6.33
C LYS A 241 12.64 -16.99 -5.98
N PRO A 242 13.54 -17.12 -6.99
CA PRO A 242 14.90 -17.59 -6.77
C PRO A 242 15.65 -16.75 -5.72
N LYS A 243 16.35 -17.40 -4.80
CA LYS A 243 17.09 -16.70 -3.72
C LYS A 243 18.10 -15.68 -4.23
N GLU A 244 18.70 -15.90 -5.39
CA GLU A 244 19.67 -14.97 -5.99
C GLU A 244 18.99 -13.67 -6.46
N ASP A 245 17.79 -13.74 -7.01
CA ASP A 245 17.03 -12.56 -7.42
C ASP A 245 16.58 -11.75 -6.20
N VAL A 246 16.14 -12.45 -5.14
CA VAL A 246 15.83 -11.85 -3.86
C VAL A 246 17.04 -11.13 -3.27
N LYS A 247 18.21 -11.79 -3.24
CA LYS A 247 19.46 -11.18 -2.75
C LYS A 247 19.81 -9.92 -3.53
N LYS A 248 19.78 -9.96 -4.88
CA LYS A 248 20.09 -8.80 -5.73
C LYS A 248 19.15 -7.65 -5.44
N ARG A 249 17.81 -7.90 -5.40
CA ARG A 249 16.79 -6.90 -5.16
C ARG A 249 16.97 -6.21 -3.81
N PHE A 250 17.22 -6.98 -2.74
CA PHE A 250 17.27 -6.45 -1.39
C PHE A 250 18.69 -6.10 -0.91
N HIS A 251 19.72 -6.34 -1.73
CA HIS A 251 21.10 -6.03 -1.36
C HIS A 251 21.29 -4.57 -0.96
N LYS A 252 20.76 -3.65 -1.77
CA LYS A 252 20.84 -2.21 -1.52
C LYS A 252 20.06 -1.81 -0.26
N MET A 253 18.85 -2.32 -0.08
CA MET A 253 18.03 -2.06 1.11
C MET A 253 18.72 -2.50 2.39
N ARG A 254 19.38 -3.68 2.35
CA ARG A 254 20.12 -4.24 3.47
C ARG A 254 21.39 -3.43 3.76
N PHE A 255 22.16 -3.09 2.73
CA PHE A 255 23.38 -2.30 2.85
C PHE A 255 23.11 -0.91 3.41
N ASP A 256 22.09 -0.22 2.89
CA ASP A 256 21.68 1.12 3.31
C ASP A 256 20.89 1.12 4.63
N LYS A 257 20.67 -0.05 5.26
CA LYS A 257 19.89 -0.21 6.50
C LYS A 257 18.49 0.43 6.41
N ARG A 258 17.79 0.22 5.29
CA ARG A 258 16.47 0.84 5.04
C ARG A 258 15.30 0.05 5.62
N THR A 259 15.55 -1.20 6.02
CA THR A 259 14.57 -2.09 6.64
C THR A 259 15.15 -2.73 7.90
N ASP A 260 14.28 -3.15 8.80
CA ASP A 260 14.65 -3.89 10.02
C ASP A 260 14.61 -5.40 9.80
N LEU A 261 13.71 -5.86 8.92
CA LEU A 261 13.57 -7.26 8.55
C LEU A 261 13.36 -7.40 7.03
N ILE A 262 13.92 -8.46 6.44
CA ILE A 262 13.63 -8.92 5.08
C ILE A 262 13.27 -10.39 5.20
N THR A 263 12.01 -10.75 4.87
CA THR A 263 11.45 -12.09 5.11
C THR A 263 10.54 -12.50 3.95
N PRO A 264 10.27 -13.81 3.74
CA PRO A 264 9.24 -14.22 2.79
C PRO A 264 7.86 -13.63 3.12
N ALA A 265 7.03 -13.45 2.10
CA ALA A 265 5.60 -13.14 2.24
C ALA A 265 4.85 -14.40 2.72
N ASP A 266 5.16 -14.83 3.94
CA ASP A 266 4.57 -15.97 4.63
C ASP A 266 3.62 -15.48 5.72
N TYR A 267 2.32 -15.70 5.52
CA TYR A 267 1.25 -15.27 6.41
C TYR A 267 0.77 -16.38 7.35
N SER A 268 1.65 -17.33 7.68
CA SER A 268 1.39 -18.31 8.74
C SER A 268 1.49 -17.64 10.13
N LEU A 269 0.66 -18.10 11.07
CA LEU A 269 0.62 -17.54 12.43
C LEU A 269 1.82 -17.96 13.31
N ASP A 270 2.55 -18.98 12.90
CA ASP A 270 3.80 -19.47 13.48
C ASP A 270 5.04 -18.96 12.74
N GLY A 271 4.85 -18.19 11.66
CA GLY A 271 5.93 -17.66 10.83
C GLY A 271 6.71 -16.51 11.45
N GLU A 272 7.87 -16.21 10.84
CA GLU A 272 8.76 -15.13 11.27
C GLU A 272 8.07 -13.76 11.19
N LEU A 273 7.34 -13.49 10.09
CA LEU A 273 6.66 -12.22 9.87
C LEU A 273 5.64 -11.93 10.97
N PHE A 274 4.79 -12.93 11.32
CA PHE A 274 3.80 -12.79 12.38
C PHE A 274 4.46 -12.52 13.73
N SER A 275 5.45 -13.34 14.08
CA SER A 275 6.15 -13.20 15.35
C SER A 275 6.82 -11.84 15.50
N TYR A 276 7.43 -11.35 14.41
CA TYR A 276 8.14 -10.07 14.41
C TYR A 276 7.19 -8.88 14.60
N ILE A 277 6.07 -8.86 13.88
CA ILE A 277 5.05 -7.81 14.01
C ILE A 277 4.39 -7.87 15.40
N LYS A 278 3.98 -9.06 15.85
CA LYS A 278 3.40 -9.26 17.19
C LYS A 278 4.33 -8.76 18.29
N ASN A 279 5.61 -9.12 18.24
CA ASN A 279 6.61 -8.66 19.21
C ASN A 279 6.71 -7.13 19.21
N ARG A 280 6.68 -6.48 18.04
CA ARG A 280 6.66 -5.02 17.98
C ARG A 280 5.42 -4.42 18.64
N CYS A 281 4.24 -4.97 18.39
CA CYS A 281 3.01 -4.53 19.07
C CYS A 281 3.12 -4.66 20.61
N VAL A 282 3.70 -5.76 21.09
CA VAL A 282 3.95 -5.96 22.52
C VAL A 282 4.95 -4.94 23.08
N GLN A 283 6.03 -4.63 22.37
CA GLN A 283 6.98 -3.59 22.77
C GLN A 283 6.33 -2.20 22.87
N ILE A 284 5.49 -1.86 21.89
CA ILE A 284 4.72 -0.60 21.92
C ILE A 284 3.80 -0.58 23.14
N ARG A 285 3.08 -1.67 23.42
CA ARG A 285 2.23 -1.79 24.58
C ARG A 285 3.03 -1.59 25.90
N GLN A 286 4.19 -2.26 26.02
CA GLN A 286 5.07 -2.13 27.21
C GLN A 286 5.55 -0.69 27.42
N LYS A 287 5.88 0.03 26.33
CA LYS A 287 6.24 1.45 26.40
C LYS A 287 5.11 2.30 26.99
N TYR A 288 3.87 2.13 26.50
CA TYR A 288 2.72 2.88 27.03
C TYR A 288 2.37 2.50 28.47
N GLU A 289 2.64 1.26 28.86
CA GLU A 289 2.47 0.83 30.25
C GLU A 289 3.48 1.53 31.20
N ALA A 290 4.74 1.64 30.78
CA ALA A 290 5.76 2.35 31.52
C ALA A 290 5.47 3.85 31.65
N GLU A 291 5.04 4.53 30.56
CA GLU A 291 4.67 5.95 30.55
C GLU A 291 3.44 6.29 31.43
N ARG A 292 2.67 5.31 31.90
CA ARG A 292 1.53 5.52 32.83
C ARG A 292 1.91 5.37 34.30
N ILE A 293 3.07 4.81 34.59
CA ILE A 293 3.56 4.57 35.96
C ILE A 293 4.32 5.81 36.45
N ASP A 294 4.86 6.60 35.55
CA ASP A 294 5.51 7.89 35.82
C ASP A 294 4.48 9.04 35.87
#